data_2b78760462df729ff7242dcc52e3ca5c
#
_entry.id   2b78760462df729ff7242dcc52e3ca5c
#
_cell.length_a   1.000
_cell.length_b   1.000
_cell.length_c   1.000
_cell.angle_alpha   90.00
_cell.angle_beta   90.00
_cell.angle_gamma   90.00
#
_symmetry.space_group_name_H-M   'P 1'
#
loop_
_entity.id
_entity.type
_entity.pdbx_description
1 polymer ?
#
loop_
_entity_poly.entity_id
_entity_poly.type
_entity_poly.pdbx_seq_one_letter_code
_entity_poly.pdbx_strand_id
1 'polypeptide(L)'
;MNLYLIGHDYRYAAEQMLLTLFPDERPEYPDGRPTGDRAELRLMSGTKVTTVTCVLVYHGQTANGRTSVPNGELTDPAEKDRRLQGAVKRAFYRAAMGIGLPHRPWGMLTGVRPGKLMTPLLAQGLNDAQAARQFERQYDVSPARADLVVRTAHATLRAMESLGEKDVCLYVGIPFCPTRCAYCSFVSQSVEKSMALVPEFLQALAREIAATAEAVRRAGLHVVSLYIGGGTPTTLSARQLDALCTQLAAAFDLSALREFTVEAGRPDTITADKLQVLRAHRVDRISVNPQTLDDRVLDTIGRRHTAQDIYDALRLVRETGGFAVNMDLIAGLPGDTPDGFRATLEQVLALASENVTVHTLSRKRGSNLMAQDAPIPDGAAVGEMLDFAGIVLPRAGYAPYYLYRQKFMSGGFENVGWTRPGQENLYNICIMEELCSILAMGGGASTKLVRPNGGKLERHIDPKYPTEYIANIDRICAAKAELEAFFQ
;
A
#
# COMPACT_ATOMS: atom_id res chain seq x y z
N MET A 1 17.11 11.59 20.02
CA MET A 1 16.68 11.12 21.38
C MET A 1 17.46 9.86 21.74
N ASN A 2 17.98 9.80 22.96
CA ASN A 2 18.76 8.68 23.46
C ASN A 2 17.87 7.49 23.85
N LEU A 3 18.17 6.29 23.37
CA LEU A 3 17.49 5.04 23.72
C LEU A 3 18.42 4.16 24.56
N TYR A 4 17.98 3.81 25.77
CA TYR A 4 18.69 2.90 26.67
C TYR A 4 17.88 1.61 26.80
N LEU A 5 18.41 0.50 26.27
CA LEU A 5 17.76 -0.81 26.33
C LEU A 5 18.44 -1.65 27.43
N ILE A 6 17.65 -2.03 28.43
CA ILE A 6 18.15 -2.67 29.64
C ILE A 6 17.51 -4.03 29.80
N GLY A 7 18.33 -5.11 29.71
CA GLY A 7 17.83 -6.49 29.81
C GLY A 7 17.21 -7.06 28.53
N HIS A 8 17.33 -6.36 27.41
CA HIS A 8 16.87 -6.82 26.09
C HIS A 8 17.53 -6.05 24.94
N ASP A 9 17.36 -6.55 23.69
CA ASP A 9 17.84 -5.88 22.47
C ASP A 9 16.70 -5.69 21.44
N TYR A 10 15.52 -5.24 21.89
CA TYR A 10 14.40 -4.94 21.00
C TYR A 10 14.50 -3.54 20.37
N ARG A 11 15.65 -3.23 19.74
CA ARG A 11 15.94 -1.95 19.07
C ARG A 11 14.85 -1.57 18.09
N TYR A 12 14.51 -2.49 17.20
CA TYR A 12 13.49 -2.23 16.18
C TYR A 12 12.15 -1.78 16.77
N ALA A 13 11.69 -2.41 17.87
CA ALA A 13 10.44 -2.02 18.52
C ALA A 13 10.51 -0.63 19.12
N ALA A 14 11.62 -0.27 19.78
CA ALA A 14 11.87 1.05 20.37
C ALA A 14 11.97 2.14 19.28
N GLU A 15 12.73 1.90 18.22
CA GLU A 15 12.87 2.83 17.08
C GLU A 15 11.55 3.10 16.37
N GLN A 16 10.74 2.06 16.13
CA GLN A 16 9.44 2.24 15.49
C GLN A 16 8.52 3.13 16.35
N MET A 17 8.54 2.98 17.68
CA MET A 17 7.76 3.85 18.57
C MET A 17 8.33 5.26 18.61
N LEU A 18 9.64 5.41 18.70
CA LEU A 18 10.30 6.73 18.64
C LEU A 18 9.88 7.49 17.38
N LEU A 19 10.08 6.90 16.20
CA LEU A 19 9.76 7.53 14.92
C LEU A 19 8.25 7.79 14.72
N THR A 20 7.39 7.02 15.40
CA THR A 20 5.93 7.24 15.36
C THR A 20 5.53 8.41 16.25
N LEU A 21 6.09 8.50 17.46
CA LEU A 21 5.70 9.49 18.48
C LEU A 21 6.44 10.81 18.29
N PHE A 22 7.70 10.73 17.90
CA PHE A 22 8.65 11.84 17.76
C PHE A 22 9.29 11.81 16.36
N PRO A 23 8.56 12.18 15.29
CA PRO A 23 9.00 11.99 13.89
C PRO A 23 10.27 12.79 13.55
N ASP A 24 10.55 13.85 14.26
CA ASP A 24 11.73 14.71 14.07
C ASP A 24 12.98 14.19 14.80
N GLU A 25 12.80 13.25 15.73
CA GLU A 25 13.87 12.64 16.48
C GLU A 25 14.57 11.52 15.70
N ARG A 26 15.84 11.27 16.05
CA ARG A 26 16.60 10.12 15.56
C ARG A 26 17.09 9.31 16.76
N PRO A 27 17.09 7.97 16.67
CA PRO A 27 17.55 7.10 17.74
C PRO A 27 19.08 7.19 17.87
N GLU A 28 19.55 7.36 19.08
CA GLU A 28 20.95 7.26 19.47
C GLU A 28 21.08 6.25 20.62
N TYR A 29 22.19 5.55 20.68
CA TYR A 29 22.44 4.50 21.67
C TYR A 29 23.74 4.80 22.42
N PRO A 30 23.74 5.83 23.30
CA PRO A 30 24.96 6.19 24.03
C PRO A 30 25.26 5.18 25.15
N ASP A 31 26.54 4.98 25.38
CA ASP A 31 27.04 4.26 26.55
C ASP A 31 27.02 5.14 27.80
N GLY A 32 26.90 4.50 28.98
CA GLY A 32 27.03 5.17 30.27
C GLY A 32 25.70 5.55 30.94
N ARG A 33 25.74 6.58 31.79
CA ARG A 33 24.55 7.00 32.56
C ARG A 33 23.55 7.73 31.68
N PRO A 34 22.25 7.47 31.86
CA PRO A 34 21.19 8.15 31.11
C PRO A 34 21.19 9.66 31.31
N THR A 35 21.29 10.42 30.20
CA THR A 35 21.30 11.89 30.21
C THR A 35 20.42 12.46 29.09
N GLY A 36 20.02 13.72 29.21
CA GLY A 36 19.26 14.46 28.19
C GLY A 36 17.88 13.87 27.90
N ASP A 37 17.35 14.21 26.73
CA ASP A 37 16.09 13.65 26.22
C ASP A 37 16.30 12.19 25.86
N ARG A 38 15.52 11.30 26.50
CA ARG A 38 15.77 9.86 26.47
C ARG A 38 14.57 9.00 26.76
N ALA A 39 14.62 7.75 26.31
CA ALA A 39 13.75 6.68 26.76
C ALA A 39 14.58 5.52 27.31
N GLU A 40 14.36 5.17 28.59
CA GLU A 40 14.99 4.02 29.26
C GLU A 40 13.98 2.87 29.28
N LEU A 41 14.21 1.85 28.45
CA LEU A 41 13.36 0.68 28.28
C LEU A 41 13.99 -0.51 28.99
N ARG A 42 13.37 -0.98 30.06
CA ARG A 42 13.89 -2.08 30.90
C ARG A 42 12.93 -3.27 30.86
N LEU A 43 13.46 -4.42 30.52
CA LEU A 43 12.76 -5.70 30.58
C LEU A 43 13.25 -6.51 31.77
N MET A 44 12.31 -6.98 32.60
CA MET A 44 12.59 -7.79 33.80
C MET A 44 11.70 -9.04 33.76
N SER A 45 12.33 -10.20 33.75
CA SER A 45 11.64 -11.47 33.83
C SER A 45 11.42 -11.86 35.28
N GLY A 46 10.17 -11.94 35.71
CA GLY A 46 9.77 -12.46 37.01
C GLY A 46 9.33 -13.93 36.93
N THR A 47 8.89 -14.48 38.04
CA THR A 47 8.45 -15.91 38.09
C THR A 47 7.13 -16.16 37.35
N LYS A 48 6.17 -15.23 37.41
CA LYS A 48 4.84 -15.38 36.78
C LYS A 48 4.63 -14.47 35.58
N VAL A 49 5.31 -13.32 35.57
CA VAL A 49 5.15 -12.30 34.52
C VAL A 49 6.50 -11.72 34.13
N THR A 50 6.64 -11.37 32.86
CA THR A 50 7.73 -10.54 32.34
C THR A 50 7.20 -9.11 32.23
N THR A 51 7.90 -8.16 32.84
CA THR A 51 7.50 -6.75 32.90
C THR A 51 8.45 -5.89 32.06
N VAL A 52 7.89 -4.98 31.28
CA VAL A 52 8.63 -3.91 30.61
C VAL A 52 8.23 -2.57 31.21
N THR A 53 9.22 -1.76 31.55
CA THR A 53 9.04 -0.37 31.98
C THR A 53 9.75 0.58 31.04
N CYS A 54 9.21 1.77 30.87
CA CYS A 54 9.83 2.88 30.16
C CYS A 54 9.86 4.10 31.08
N VAL A 55 11.02 4.70 31.25
CA VAL A 55 11.16 6.06 31.80
C VAL A 55 11.47 6.97 30.62
N LEU A 56 10.56 7.89 30.32
CA LEU A 56 10.71 8.88 29.27
C LEU A 56 11.00 10.24 29.87
N VAL A 57 12.07 10.86 29.43
CA VAL A 57 12.41 12.26 29.69
C VAL A 57 12.47 12.98 28.37
N TYR A 58 11.68 14.03 28.22
CA TYR A 58 11.62 14.80 26.96
C TYR A 58 11.27 16.26 27.25
N HIS A 59 12.12 17.18 26.83
CA HIS A 59 12.01 18.62 27.06
C HIS A 59 11.72 18.98 28.55
N GLY A 60 12.41 18.30 29.46
CA GLY A 60 12.28 18.51 30.91
C GLY A 60 11.06 17.84 31.56
N GLN A 61 10.16 17.25 30.78
CA GLN A 61 9.04 16.45 31.30
C GLN A 61 9.48 15.01 31.53
N THR A 62 8.94 14.36 32.55
CA THR A 62 9.23 12.94 32.86
C THR A 62 7.95 12.17 33.09
N ALA A 63 7.83 11.01 32.44
CA ALA A 63 6.74 10.08 32.68
C ALA A 63 7.20 8.63 32.61
N ASN A 64 6.40 7.75 33.20
CA ASN A 64 6.66 6.32 33.24
C ASN A 64 5.55 5.54 32.53
N GLY A 65 5.97 4.53 31.77
CA GLY A 65 5.08 3.54 31.19
C GLY A 65 5.43 2.14 31.68
N ARG A 66 4.42 1.31 31.89
CA ARG A 66 4.61 -0.07 32.34
C ARG A 66 3.63 -1.01 31.66
N THR A 67 4.10 -2.21 31.32
CA THR A 67 3.26 -3.31 30.87
C THR A 67 3.84 -4.64 31.36
N SER A 68 2.99 -5.67 31.47
CA SER A 68 3.43 -7.01 31.87
C SER A 68 2.77 -8.05 30.96
N VAL A 69 3.48 -9.11 30.68
CA VAL A 69 3.03 -10.27 29.89
C VAL A 69 3.14 -11.51 30.77
N PRO A 70 2.08 -12.33 30.89
CA PRO A 70 2.15 -13.61 31.62
C PRO A 70 3.19 -14.55 30.98
N ASN A 71 4.03 -15.18 31.79
CA ASN A 71 5.07 -16.07 31.27
C ASN A 71 4.48 -17.32 30.57
N GLY A 72 3.27 -17.74 30.95
CA GLY A 72 2.56 -18.83 30.26
C GLY A 72 2.23 -18.53 28.79
N GLU A 73 2.21 -17.23 28.41
CA GLU A 73 2.01 -16.77 27.04
C GLU A 73 3.31 -16.62 26.24
N LEU A 74 4.46 -16.93 26.84
CA LEU A 74 5.81 -16.76 26.26
C LEU A 74 6.51 -18.11 26.01
N THR A 75 5.76 -19.18 25.82
CA THR A 75 6.28 -20.56 25.66
C THR A 75 6.78 -20.83 24.25
N ASP A 76 6.07 -20.34 23.22
CA ASP A 76 6.52 -20.42 21.83
C ASP A 76 7.53 -19.30 21.52
N PRO A 77 8.71 -19.60 20.94
CA PRO A 77 9.75 -18.60 20.69
C PRO A 77 9.32 -17.45 19.79
N ALA A 78 8.57 -17.70 18.71
CA ALA A 78 8.14 -16.67 17.77
C ALA A 78 7.05 -15.78 18.39
N GLU A 79 6.12 -16.37 19.12
CA GLU A 79 5.08 -15.68 19.87
C GLU A 79 5.67 -14.86 21.02
N LYS A 80 6.66 -15.41 21.73
CA LYS A 80 7.41 -14.71 22.79
C LYS A 80 8.04 -13.43 22.27
N ASP A 81 8.77 -13.53 21.14
CA ASP A 81 9.42 -12.36 20.54
C ASP A 81 8.39 -11.30 20.15
N ARG A 82 7.31 -11.68 19.48
CA ARG A 82 6.21 -10.80 19.09
C ARG A 82 5.57 -10.11 20.29
N ARG A 83 5.28 -10.83 21.37
CA ARG A 83 4.64 -10.29 22.58
C ARG A 83 5.56 -9.36 23.34
N LEU A 84 6.84 -9.67 23.45
CA LEU A 84 7.81 -8.82 24.14
C LEU A 84 8.10 -7.54 23.36
N GLN A 85 8.20 -7.61 22.03
CA GLN A 85 8.25 -6.40 21.18
C GLN A 85 7.00 -5.53 21.37
N GLY A 86 5.81 -6.14 21.42
CA GLY A 86 4.56 -5.46 21.70
C GLY A 86 4.55 -4.80 23.09
N ALA A 87 5.12 -5.48 24.10
CA ALA A 87 5.25 -4.94 25.46
C ALA A 87 6.20 -3.73 25.53
N VAL A 88 7.34 -3.76 24.80
CA VAL A 88 8.27 -2.63 24.69
C VAL A 88 7.56 -1.43 24.07
N LYS A 89 6.86 -1.63 22.95
CA LYS A 89 6.08 -0.56 22.31
C LYS A 89 5.03 0.03 23.24
N ARG A 90 4.28 -0.81 23.94
CA ARG A 90 3.23 -0.37 24.86
C ARG A 90 3.77 0.41 26.07
N ALA A 91 4.89 -0.03 26.63
CA ALA A 91 5.52 0.71 27.75
C ALA A 91 6.00 2.09 27.29
N PHE A 92 6.64 2.17 26.12
CA PHE A 92 7.08 3.44 25.54
C PHE A 92 5.90 4.36 25.23
N TYR A 93 4.87 3.84 24.56
CA TYR A 93 3.67 4.60 24.22
C TYR A 93 2.98 5.18 25.47
N ARG A 94 2.82 4.38 26.53
CA ARG A 94 2.23 4.85 27.81
C ARG A 94 3.05 5.95 28.45
N ALA A 95 4.37 5.86 28.44
CA ALA A 95 5.24 6.92 28.93
C ALA A 95 5.07 8.21 28.10
N ALA A 96 4.96 8.10 26.79
CA ALA A 96 4.73 9.23 25.90
C ALA A 96 3.37 9.91 26.13
N MET A 97 2.31 9.13 26.34
CA MET A 97 1.00 9.70 26.73
C MET A 97 1.09 10.41 28.11
N GLY A 98 1.92 9.90 29.02
CA GLY A 98 2.13 10.47 30.34
C GLY A 98 2.80 11.85 30.34
N ILE A 99 3.55 12.22 29.28
CA ILE A 99 4.08 13.59 29.10
C ILE A 99 3.13 14.50 28.31
N GLY A 100 1.88 14.05 28.06
CA GLY A 100 0.84 14.85 27.40
C GLY A 100 0.92 14.91 25.88
N LEU A 101 1.60 13.95 25.23
CA LEU A 101 1.51 13.87 23.76
C LEU A 101 0.08 13.58 23.31
N PRO A 102 -0.37 14.15 22.19
CA PRO A 102 -1.69 13.88 21.65
C PRO A 102 -1.82 12.41 21.22
N HIS A 103 -2.98 11.80 21.48
CA HIS A 103 -3.30 10.48 20.98
C HIS A 103 -3.25 10.46 19.44
N ARG A 104 -2.50 9.51 18.91
CA ARG A 104 -2.42 9.29 17.46
C ARG A 104 -3.61 8.44 16.99
N PRO A 105 -4.19 8.68 15.83
CA PRO A 105 -5.33 7.88 15.34
C PRO A 105 -5.08 6.37 15.28
N TRP A 106 -3.83 5.97 15.02
CA TRP A 106 -3.39 4.58 15.02
C TRP A 106 -2.72 4.11 16.31
N GLY A 107 -2.75 4.91 17.35
CA GLY A 107 -2.19 4.61 18.65
C GLY A 107 -0.75 4.09 18.58
N MET A 108 -0.51 2.95 19.19
CA MET A 108 0.81 2.27 19.17
C MET A 108 0.99 1.29 18.00
N LEU A 109 0.04 1.21 17.08
CA LEU A 109 0.13 0.31 15.93
C LEU A 109 1.17 0.83 14.91
N THR A 110 2.28 0.11 14.76
CA THR A 110 3.35 0.44 13.81
C THR A 110 3.31 -0.44 12.55
N GLY A 111 2.44 -1.44 12.51
CA GLY A 111 2.27 -2.35 11.37
C GLY A 111 1.66 -1.65 10.16
N VAL A 112 2.03 -2.14 8.97
CA VAL A 112 1.57 -1.56 7.69
C VAL A 112 0.24 -2.12 7.20
N ARG A 113 -0.24 -3.22 7.79
CA ARG A 113 -1.46 -3.96 7.38
C ARG A 113 -2.35 -4.25 8.58
N PRO A 114 -3.16 -3.28 9.02
CA PRO A 114 -4.07 -3.46 10.14
C PRO A 114 -5.11 -4.57 9.91
N GLY A 115 -5.54 -4.79 8.66
CA GLY A 115 -6.48 -5.85 8.27
C GLY A 115 -6.04 -7.24 8.75
N LYS A 116 -4.75 -7.56 8.63
CA LYS A 116 -4.20 -8.86 9.10
C LYS A 116 -4.35 -9.10 10.61
N LEU A 117 -4.59 -8.08 11.39
CA LEU A 117 -4.85 -8.20 12.83
C LEU A 117 -6.35 -8.26 13.14
N MET A 118 -7.18 -7.66 12.30
CA MET A 118 -8.64 -7.62 12.48
C MET A 118 -9.33 -8.86 11.91
N THR A 119 -8.94 -9.29 10.71
CA THR A 119 -9.54 -10.44 10.02
C THR A 119 -9.60 -11.70 10.91
N PRO A 120 -8.53 -12.08 11.66
CA PRO A 120 -8.59 -13.22 12.55
C PRO A 120 -9.58 -13.06 13.72
N LEU A 121 -9.81 -11.84 14.22
CA LEU A 121 -10.77 -11.59 15.30
C LEU A 121 -12.21 -11.85 14.80
N LEU A 122 -12.55 -11.37 13.62
CA LEU A 122 -13.83 -11.62 13.00
C LEU A 122 -14.01 -13.11 12.62
N ALA A 123 -12.97 -13.76 12.09
CA ALA A 123 -13.00 -15.19 11.77
C ALA A 123 -13.19 -16.09 12.99
N GLN A 124 -12.76 -15.64 14.20
CA GLN A 124 -13.01 -16.31 15.47
C GLN A 124 -14.44 -16.13 15.99
N GLY A 125 -15.32 -15.41 15.26
CA GLY A 125 -16.71 -15.20 15.60
C GLY A 125 -17.00 -14.00 16.49
N LEU A 126 -16.05 -13.09 16.69
CA LEU A 126 -16.35 -11.81 17.33
C LEU A 126 -17.26 -10.98 16.40
N ASN A 127 -18.29 -10.34 16.95
CA ASN A 127 -19.01 -9.34 16.19
C ASN A 127 -18.20 -8.05 16.04
N ASP A 128 -18.61 -7.18 15.11
CA ASP A 128 -17.88 -5.97 14.74
C ASP A 128 -17.52 -5.10 15.95
N ALA A 129 -18.49 -4.88 16.85
CA ALA A 129 -18.29 -4.06 18.04
C ALA A 129 -17.32 -4.70 19.05
N GLN A 130 -17.30 -6.02 19.16
CA GLN A 130 -16.36 -6.75 20.02
C GLN A 130 -14.95 -6.71 19.41
N ALA A 131 -14.81 -6.97 18.13
CA ALA A 131 -13.54 -6.92 17.41
C ALA A 131 -12.93 -5.51 17.45
N ALA A 132 -13.71 -4.46 17.17
CA ALA A 132 -13.30 -3.07 17.28
C ALA A 132 -12.79 -2.73 18.68
N ARG A 133 -13.59 -3.00 19.72
CA ARG A 133 -13.18 -2.75 21.12
C ARG A 133 -11.93 -3.52 21.56
N GLN A 134 -11.75 -4.75 21.07
CA GLN A 134 -10.53 -5.52 21.35
C GLN A 134 -9.32 -4.89 20.67
N PHE A 135 -9.48 -4.45 19.42
CA PHE A 135 -8.43 -3.79 18.65
C PHE A 135 -8.03 -2.44 19.26
N GLU A 136 -9.01 -1.61 19.67
CA GLU A 136 -8.80 -0.37 20.39
C GLU A 136 -8.00 -0.59 21.69
N ARG A 137 -8.45 -1.52 22.54
CA ARG A 137 -7.75 -1.83 23.80
C ARG A 137 -6.35 -2.37 23.60
N GLN A 138 -6.13 -3.15 22.52
CA GLN A 138 -4.84 -3.78 22.24
C GLN A 138 -3.82 -2.78 21.70
N TYR A 139 -4.25 -1.84 20.88
CA TYR A 139 -3.35 -0.94 20.13
C TYR A 139 -3.56 0.53 20.40
N ASP A 140 -4.51 0.91 21.23
CA ASP A 140 -4.91 2.30 21.49
C ASP A 140 -5.26 3.07 20.20
N VAL A 141 -5.83 2.37 19.25
CA VAL A 141 -6.32 2.92 17.98
C VAL A 141 -7.63 3.67 18.23
N SER A 142 -7.86 4.79 17.54
CA SER A 142 -9.11 5.53 17.66
C SER A 142 -10.32 4.72 17.20
N PRO A 143 -11.52 4.94 17.76
CA PRO A 143 -12.75 4.22 17.35
C PRO A 143 -13.03 4.32 15.85
N ALA A 144 -12.81 5.49 15.24
CA ALA A 144 -13.01 5.69 13.81
C ALA A 144 -12.08 4.81 12.95
N ARG A 145 -10.82 4.64 13.38
CA ARG A 145 -9.86 3.77 12.66
C ARG A 145 -10.12 2.29 12.93
N ALA A 146 -10.59 1.94 14.12
CA ALA A 146 -11.00 0.58 14.43
C ALA A 146 -12.21 0.15 13.57
N ASP A 147 -13.25 1.00 13.45
CA ASP A 147 -14.39 0.78 12.56
C ASP A 147 -13.95 0.63 11.09
N LEU A 148 -13.07 1.52 10.63
CA LEU A 148 -12.53 1.47 9.27
C LEU A 148 -11.84 0.11 8.98
N VAL A 149 -11.07 -0.42 9.92
CA VAL A 149 -10.39 -1.72 9.77
C VAL A 149 -11.39 -2.87 9.79
N VAL A 150 -12.42 -2.83 10.65
CA VAL A 150 -13.52 -3.83 10.67
C VAL A 150 -14.19 -3.91 9.31
N ARG A 151 -14.64 -2.76 8.78
CA ARG A 151 -15.31 -2.69 7.48
C ARG A 151 -14.44 -3.22 6.35
N THR A 152 -13.15 -2.88 6.36
CA THR A 152 -12.18 -3.38 5.38
C THR A 152 -11.97 -4.89 5.51
N ALA A 153 -11.92 -5.42 6.74
CA ALA A 153 -11.72 -6.85 6.99
C ALA A 153 -12.89 -7.71 6.45
N HIS A 154 -14.11 -7.18 6.42
CA HIS A 154 -15.24 -7.87 5.77
C HIS A 154 -15.03 -8.06 4.27
N ALA A 155 -14.46 -7.06 3.57
CA ALA A 155 -14.11 -7.24 2.16
C ALA A 155 -13.02 -8.29 1.98
N THR A 156 -12.04 -8.32 2.88
CA THR A 156 -10.98 -9.35 2.91
C THR A 156 -11.57 -10.74 3.10
N LEU A 157 -12.49 -10.92 4.06
CA LEU A 157 -13.15 -12.22 4.31
C LEU A 157 -13.91 -12.72 3.09
N ARG A 158 -14.72 -11.86 2.45
CA ARG A 158 -15.42 -12.23 1.21
C ARG A 158 -14.48 -12.62 0.08
N ALA A 159 -13.35 -11.91 -0.06
CA ALA A 159 -12.33 -12.26 -1.05
C ALA A 159 -11.70 -13.63 -0.73
N MET A 160 -11.37 -13.89 0.55
CA MET A 160 -10.83 -15.19 0.99
C MET A 160 -11.79 -16.35 0.68
N GLU A 161 -13.08 -16.19 0.96
CA GLU A 161 -14.12 -17.21 0.67
C GLU A 161 -14.25 -17.51 -0.82
N SER A 162 -13.91 -16.54 -1.67
CA SER A 162 -14.04 -16.66 -3.12
C SER A 162 -12.80 -17.26 -3.81
N LEU A 163 -11.66 -17.37 -3.10
CA LEU A 163 -10.39 -17.82 -3.66
C LEU A 163 -10.15 -19.32 -3.38
N GLY A 164 -9.72 -20.04 -4.41
CA GLY A 164 -9.23 -21.41 -4.30
C GLY A 164 -7.72 -21.46 -3.98
N GLU A 165 -7.24 -22.63 -3.54
CA GLU A 165 -5.82 -22.82 -3.18
C GLU A 165 -4.85 -22.60 -4.34
N LYS A 166 -5.30 -22.85 -5.57
CA LYS A 166 -4.50 -22.68 -6.80
C LYS A 166 -4.73 -21.36 -7.53
N ASP A 167 -5.54 -20.47 -6.95
CA ASP A 167 -5.81 -19.17 -7.52
C ASP A 167 -4.62 -18.24 -7.34
N VAL A 168 -4.24 -17.56 -8.43
CA VAL A 168 -3.15 -16.58 -8.45
C VAL A 168 -3.56 -15.32 -9.19
N CYS A 169 -2.93 -14.21 -8.85
CA CYS A 169 -3.02 -12.98 -9.61
C CYS A 169 -1.77 -12.79 -10.48
N LEU A 170 -1.94 -12.23 -11.67
CA LEU A 170 -0.84 -11.78 -12.51
C LEU A 170 -0.68 -10.27 -12.40
N TYR A 171 0.57 -9.82 -12.40
CA TYR A 171 0.93 -8.41 -12.50
C TYR A 171 1.91 -8.20 -13.65
N VAL A 172 1.68 -7.14 -14.45
CA VAL A 172 2.59 -6.73 -15.51
C VAL A 172 3.04 -5.30 -15.27
N GLY A 173 4.33 -5.09 -15.04
CA GLY A 173 4.93 -3.80 -14.76
C GLY A 173 5.47 -3.12 -16.01
N ILE A 174 4.88 -1.98 -16.40
CA ILE A 174 5.33 -1.12 -17.50
C ILE A 174 6.05 0.10 -16.91
N PRO A 175 7.38 0.18 -16.92
CA PRO A 175 8.16 1.18 -16.17
C PRO A 175 8.33 2.51 -16.92
N PHE A 176 7.36 2.90 -17.74
CA PHE A 176 7.40 4.13 -18.54
C PHE A 176 6.29 5.08 -18.12
N CYS A 177 6.62 6.40 -18.03
CA CYS A 177 5.67 7.47 -17.79
C CYS A 177 5.91 8.63 -18.76
N PRO A 178 4.88 9.43 -19.12
CA PRO A 178 5.09 10.63 -19.94
C PRO A 178 6.08 11.60 -19.28
N THR A 179 5.89 11.86 -17.99
CA THR A 179 6.76 12.71 -17.15
C THR A 179 6.87 12.10 -15.76
N ARG A 180 7.92 12.48 -15.00
CA ARG A 180 8.09 12.03 -13.62
C ARG A 180 7.49 13.03 -12.65
N CYS A 181 6.46 12.63 -11.90
CA CYS A 181 5.87 13.44 -10.85
C CYS A 181 6.81 13.58 -9.64
N ALA A 182 6.82 14.73 -8.97
CA ALA A 182 7.72 15.03 -7.86
C ALA A 182 7.55 14.08 -6.66
N TYR A 183 6.33 13.66 -6.37
CA TYR A 183 6.01 12.74 -5.26
C TYR A 183 6.26 11.26 -5.58
N CYS A 184 6.45 10.91 -6.87
CA CYS A 184 6.50 9.51 -7.29
C CYS A 184 7.78 8.83 -6.80
N SER A 185 7.60 7.75 -6.05
CA SER A 185 8.70 6.89 -5.58
C SER A 185 8.91 5.64 -6.44
N PHE A 186 8.02 5.40 -7.39
CA PHE A 186 8.22 4.35 -8.37
C PHE A 186 9.37 4.73 -9.32
N VAL A 187 10.18 3.77 -9.68
CA VAL A 187 11.20 3.99 -10.69
C VAL A 187 10.52 3.88 -12.04
N SER A 188 10.05 5.01 -12.54
CA SER A 188 9.61 5.16 -13.91
C SER A 188 10.61 6.04 -14.66
N GLN A 189 10.89 5.69 -15.89
CA GLN A 189 11.66 6.55 -16.78
C GLN A 189 10.71 7.39 -17.62
N SER A 190 11.01 8.70 -17.75
CA SER A 190 10.29 9.55 -18.69
C SER A 190 10.50 9.04 -20.11
N VAL A 191 9.41 8.88 -20.87
CA VAL A 191 9.49 8.46 -22.28
C VAL A 191 10.30 9.42 -23.14
N GLU A 192 10.39 10.71 -22.77
CA GLU A 192 11.26 11.68 -23.46
C GLU A 192 12.71 11.18 -23.57
N LYS A 193 13.17 10.40 -22.57
CA LYS A 193 14.56 9.90 -22.49
C LYS A 193 14.70 8.41 -22.82
N SER A 194 13.62 7.65 -22.82
CA SER A 194 13.67 6.18 -22.85
C SER A 194 12.71 5.53 -23.85
N MET A 195 12.06 6.32 -24.72
CA MET A 195 11.14 5.77 -25.73
C MET A 195 11.79 4.75 -26.65
N ALA A 196 13.07 4.92 -26.97
CA ALA A 196 13.84 3.99 -27.78
C ALA A 196 13.98 2.59 -27.16
N LEU A 197 13.86 2.48 -25.82
CA LEU A 197 13.96 1.20 -25.11
C LEU A 197 12.66 0.39 -25.11
N VAL A 198 11.52 1.01 -25.44
CA VAL A 198 10.21 0.35 -25.38
C VAL A 198 10.14 -0.92 -26.23
N PRO A 199 10.61 -0.95 -27.49
CA PRO A 199 10.56 -2.17 -28.30
C PRO A 199 11.39 -3.32 -27.70
N GLU A 200 12.62 -3.06 -27.24
CA GLU A 200 13.48 -4.07 -26.64
C GLU A 200 12.93 -4.55 -25.29
N PHE A 201 12.37 -3.62 -24.50
CA PHE A 201 11.69 -3.96 -23.25
C PHE A 201 10.51 -4.89 -23.49
N LEU A 202 9.65 -4.61 -24.49
CA LEU A 202 8.51 -5.47 -24.82
C LEU A 202 8.94 -6.85 -25.33
N GLN A 203 10.06 -6.94 -26.06
CA GLN A 203 10.63 -8.23 -26.46
C GLN A 203 11.12 -9.04 -25.24
N ALA A 204 11.81 -8.38 -24.30
CA ALA A 204 12.23 -9.01 -23.06
C ALA A 204 11.01 -9.46 -22.22
N LEU A 205 10.02 -8.59 -22.07
CA LEU A 205 8.77 -8.91 -21.37
C LEU A 205 8.04 -10.10 -21.99
N ALA A 206 8.05 -10.21 -23.31
CA ALA A 206 7.48 -11.34 -24.05
C ALA A 206 8.10 -12.69 -23.62
N ARG A 207 9.41 -12.71 -23.42
CA ARG A 207 10.14 -13.91 -22.95
C ARG A 207 9.77 -14.25 -21.51
N GLU A 208 9.67 -13.26 -20.65
CA GLU A 208 9.27 -13.47 -19.26
C GLU A 208 7.82 -13.96 -19.14
N ILE A 209 6.90 -13.40 -19.96
CA ILE A 209 5.51 -13.86 -20.04
C ILE A 209 5.47 -15.36 -20.39
N ALA A 210 6.24 -15.79 -21.41
CA ALA A 210 6.28 -17.18 -21.81
C ALA A 210 6.83 -18.10 -20.70
N ALA A 211 7.91 -17.70 -20.01
CA ALA A 211 8.48 -18.46 -18.92
C ALA A 211 7.53 -18.56 -17.70
N THR A 212 6.85 -17.47 -17.38
CA THR A 212 5.86 -17.43 -16.29
C THR A 212 4.63 -18.28 -16.62
N ALA A 213 4.15 -18.22 -17.85
CA ALA A 213 3.00 -19.02 -18.31
C ALA A 213 3.29 -20.51 -18.22
N GLU A 214 4.49 -20.93 -18.61
CA GLU A 214 4.91 -22.34 -18.47
C GLU A 214 4.94 -22.79 -17.00
N ALA A 215 5.44 -21.95 -16.08
CA ALA A 215 5.41 -22.24 -14.64
C ALA A 215 3.98 -22.34 -14.10
N VAL A 216 3.09 -21.43 -14.49
CA VAL A 216 1.66 -21.43 -14.13
C VAL A 216 1.00 -22.73 -14.60
N ARG A 217 1.23 -23.11 -15.86
CA ARG A 217 0.67 -24.33 -16.45
C ARG A 217 1.16 -25.59 -15.73
N ARG A 218 2.47 -25.70 -15.46
CA ARG A 218 3.06 -26.88 -14.79
C ARG A 218 2.57 -27.03 -13.35
N ALA A 219 2.42 -25.90 -12.63
CA ALA A 219 1.90 -25.91 -11.27
C ALA A 219 0.37 -26.07 -11.20
N GLY A 220 -0.33 -26.05 -12.33
CA GLY A 220 -1.78 -26.16 -12.41
C GLY A 220 -2.49 -25.01 -11.70
N LEU A 221 -1.98 -23.77 -11.87
CA LEU A 221 -2.52 -22.59 -11.21
C LEU A 221 -3.63 -21.94 -12.07
N HIS A 222 -4.58 -21.30 -11.41
CA HIS A 222 -5.69 -20.59 -12.04
C HIS A 222 -5.47 -19.08 -11.93
N VAL A 223 -5.48 -18.39 -13.07
CA VAL A 223 -5.34 -16.93 -13.11
C VAL A 223 -6.72 -16.29 -12.86
N VAL A 224 -6.91 -15.69 -11.70
CA VAL A 224 -8.18 -15.06 -11.30
C VAL A 224 -8.20 -13.54 -11.46
N SER A 225 -7.04 -12.90 -11.51
CA SER A 225 -6.91 -11.46 -11.77
C SER A 225 -5.66 -11.16 -12.59
N LEU A 226 -5.78 -10.23 -13.53
CA LEU A 226 -4.69 -9.70 -14.33
C LEU A 226 -4.64 -8.17 -14.17
N TYR A 227 -3.48 -7.67 -13.79
CA TYR A 227 -3.27 -6.24 -13.52
C TYR A 227 -2.05 -5.73 -14.28
N ILE A 228 -2.23 -4.77 -15.17
CA ILE A 228 -1.16 -4.08 -15.88
C ILE A 228 -0.99 -2.68 -15.24
N GLY A 229 0.17 -2.45 -14.63
CA GLY A 229 0.43 -1.23 -13.89
C GLY A 229 1.89 -0.79 -13.97
N GLY A 230 2.35 -0.04 -12.96
CA GLY A 230 3.74 0.38 -12.79
C GLY A 230 3.97 1.87 -12.96
N GLY A 231 4.47 2.29 -14.11
CA GLY A 231 4.57 3.69 -14.49
C GLY A 231 3.21 4.20 -14.99
N THR A 232 3.01 4.11 -16.29
CA THR A 232 1.74 4.41 -16.95
C THR A 232 1.62 3.51 -18.18
N PRO A 233 0.93 2.36 -18.09
CA PRO A 233 0.81 1.41 -19.21
C PRO A 233 0.32 2.03 -20.51
N THR A 234 -0.55 3.02 -20.43
CA THR A 234 -1.08 3.75 -21.59
C THR A 234 -0.08 4.70 -22.27
N THR A 235 1.19 4.74 -21.81
CA THR A 235 2.30 5.32 -22.60
C THR A 235 2.60 4.48 -23.82
N LEU A 236 2.28 3.18 -23.79
CA LEU A 236 2.35 2.32 -24.97
C LEU A 236 1.35 2.80 -26.02
N SER A 237 1.69 2.63 -27.29
CA SER A 237 0.75 2.89 -28.41
C SER A 237 -0.38 1.85 -28.42
N ALA A 238 -1.49 2.14 -29.08
CA ALA A 238 -2.58 1.20 -29.22
C ALA A 238 -2.12 -0.15 -29.80
N ARG A 239 -1.25 -0.14 -30.81
CA ARG A 239 -0.65 -1.35 -31.39
C ARG A 239 0.19 -2.15 -30.37
N GLN A 240 0.95 -1.47 -29.51
CA GLN A 240 1.77 -2.14 -28.49
C GLN A 240 0.90 -2.73 -27.38
N LEU A 241 -0.16 -2.01 -26.97
CA LEU A 241 -1.15 -2.52 -26.01
C LEU A 241 -1.88 -3.74 -26.55
N ASP A 242 -2.32 -3.69 -27.82
CA ASP A 242 -2.97 -4.80 -28.51
C ASP A 242 -2.05 -6.03 -28.55
N ALA A 243 -0.80 -5.87 -28.96
CA ALA A 243 0.18 -6.95 -29.01
C ALA A 243 0.44 -7.55 -27.61
N LEU A 244 0.56 -6.72 -26.57
CA LEU A 244 0.77 -7.17 -25.20
C LEU A 244 -0.44 -7.96 -24.68
N CYS A 245 -1.65 -7.44 -24.86
CA CYS A 245 -2.88 -8.12 -24.42
C CYS A 245 -3.12 -9.43 -25.18
N THR A 246 -2.87 -9.43 -26.51
CA THR A 246 -2.93 -10.65 -27.34
C THR A 246 -1.96 -11.71 -26.82
N GLN A 247 -0.73 -11.31 -26.52
CA GLN A 247 0.27 -12.23 -25.99
C GLN A 247 -0.10 -12.82 -24.64
N LEU A 248 -0.62 -11.99 -23.72
CA LEU A 248 -1.10 -12.46 -22.41
C LEU A 248 -2.25 -13.46 -22.58
N ALA A 249 -3.21 -13.16 -23.44
CA ALA A 249 -4.34 -14.05 -23.72
C ALA A 249 -3.92 -15.37 -24.39
N ALA A 250 -2.86 -15.36 -25.20
CA ALA A 250 -2.32 -16.57 -25.82
C ALA A 250 -1.45 -17.41 -24.87
N ALA A 251 -0.79 -16.77 -23.91
CA ALA A 251 0.15 -17.42 -22.99
C ALA A 251 -0.54 -18.08 -21.80
N PHE A 252 -1.59 -17.46 -21.27
CA PHE A 252 -2.28 -17.91 -20.04
C PHE A 252 -3.69 -18.41 -20.33
N ASP A 253 -4.11 -19.45 -19.60
CA ASP A 253 -5.54 -19.78 -19.53
C ASP A 253 -6.25 -18.74 -18.65
N LEU A 254 -7.04 -17.88 -19.28
CA LEU A 254 -7.81 -16.81 -18.66
C LEU A 254 -9.29 -17.20 -18.45
N SER A 255 -9.64 -18.48 -18.53
CA SER A 255 -11.03 -18.95 -18.35
C SER A 255 -11.58 -18.68 -16.95
N ALA A 256 -10.70 -18.68 -15.94
CA ALA A 256 -11.03 -18.36 -14.55
C ALA A 256 -10.89 -16.85 -14.22
N LEU A 257 -10.53 -16.01 -15.20
CA LEU A 257 -10.30 -14.58 -14.97
C LEU A 257 -11.60 -13.88 -14.55
N ARG A 258 -11.53 -13.18 -13.40
CA ARG A 258 -12.65 -12.42 -12.82
C ARG A 258 -12.48 -10.92 -13.01
N GLU A 259 -11.25 -10.48 -13.26
CA GLU A 259 -10.91 -9.06 -13.32
C GLU A 259 -9.67 -8.85 -14.18
N PHE A 260 -9.74 -7.89 -15.09
CA PHE A 260 -8.61 -7.40 -15.87
C PHE A 260 -8.51 -5.87 -15.72
N THR A 261 -7.51 -5.41 -14.99
CA THR A 261 -7.27 -3.99 -14.72
C THR A 261 -6.07 -3.47 -15.51
N VAL A 262 -6.20 -2.28 -16.09
CA VAL A 262 -5.09 -1.53 -16.72
C VAL A 262 -5.02 -0.12 -16.14
N GLU A 263 -3.85 0.26 -15.63
CA GLU A 263 -3.63 1.63 -15.17
C GLU A 263 -3.50 2.59 -16.38
N ALA A 264 -4.44 3.52 -16.49
CA ALA A 264 -4.41 4.64 -17.40
C ALA A 264 -4.31 5.96 -16.61
N GLY A 265 -3.46 5.98 -15.59
CA GLY A 265 -3.40 6.98 -14.52
C GLY A 265 -3.02 8.40 -14.96
N ARG A 266 -2.79 8.63 -16.24
CA ARG A 266 -2.44 9.93 -16.82
C ARG A 266 -3.41 10.27 -17.96
N PRO A 267 -4.23 11.34 -17.84
CA PRO A 267 -5.21 11.69 -18.87
C PRO A 267 -4.58 11.97 -20.24
N ASP A 268 -3.39 12.55 -20.25
CA ASP A 268 -2.59 12.83 -21.45
C ASP A 268 -2.16 11.58 -22.25
N THR A 269 -2.36 10.37 -21.71
CA THR A 269 -2.06 9.10 -22.39
C THR A 269 -3.30 8.34 -22.82
N ILE A 270 -4.50 8.82 -22.49
CA ILE A 270 -5.78 8.18 -22.81
C ILE A 270 -6.25 8.67 -24.19
N THR A 271 -6.44 7.74 -25.13
CA THR A 271 -6.93 8.03 -26.48
C THR A 271 -8.01 7.00 -26.87
N ALA A 272 -8.89 7.37 -27.80
CA ALA A 272 -10.02 6.54 -28.21
C ALA A 272 -9.57 5.18 -28.76
N ASP A 273 -8.51 5.14 -29.58
CA ASP A 273 -7.95 3.92 -30.15
C ASP A 273 -7.41 2.97 -29.08
N LYS A 274 -6.73 3.49 -28.05
CA LYS A 274 -6.25 2.69 -26.92
C LYS A 274 -7.41 2.12 -26.10
N LEU A 275 -8.43 2.93 -25.81
CA LEU A 275 -9.61 2.47 -25.11
C LEU A 275 -10.36 1.38 -25.87
N GLN A 276 -10.48 1.51 -27.19
CA GLN A 276 -11.07 0.48 -28.04
C GLN A 276 -10.27 -0.82 -28.00
N VAL A 277 -8.94 -0.75 -28.03
CA VAL A 277 -8.07 -1.93 -27.86
C VAL A 277 -8.29 -2.59 -26.51
N LEU A 278 -8.23 -1.82 -25.42
CA LEU A 278 -8.45 -2.36 -24.07
C LEU A 278 -9.84 -3.01 -23.94
N ARG A 279 -10.86 -2.39 -24.54
CA ARG A 279 -12.21 -2.93 -24.55
C ARG A 279 -12.31 -4.24 -25.34
N ALA A 280 -11.65 -4.33 -26.51
CA ALA A 280 -11.61 -5.54 -27.33
C ALA A 280 -10.97 -6.72 -26.59
N HIS A 281 -9.97 -6.45 -25.73
CA HIS A 281 -9.32 -7.44 -24.87
C HIS A 281 -10.04 -7.68 -23.52
N ARG A 282 -11.28 -7.21 -23.37
CA ARG A 282 -12.11 -7.41 -22.16
C ARG A 282 -11.48 -6.86 -20.89
N VAL A 283 -10.74 -5.76 -20.99
CA VAL A 283 -10.34 -5.01 -19.78
C VAL A 283 -11.59 -4.50 -19.09
N ASP A 284 -11.74 -4.84 -17.82
CA ASP A 284 -12.94 -4.50 -17.02
C ASP A 284 -12.79 -3.18 -16.28
N ARG A 285 -11.54 -2.82 -15.94
CA ARG A 285 -11.25 -1.67 -15.09
C ARG A 285 -10.08 -0.88 -15.62
N ILE A 286 -10.21 0.44 -15.56
CA ILE A 286 -9.09 1.35 -15.80
C ILE A 286 -9.00 2.37 -14.67
N SER A 287 -7.82 2.97 -14.50
CA SER A 287 -7.66 4.11 -13.60
C SER A 287 -7.53 5.41 -14.38
N VAL A 288 -8.23 6.47 -13.92
CA VAL A 288 -8.04 7.85 -14.37
C VAL A 288 -7.73 8.68 -13.13
N ASN A 289 -6.43 8.96 -12.90
CA ASN A 289 -5.97 9.41 -11.58
C ASN A 289 -5.74 10.93 -11.53
N PRO A 290 -6.67 11.73 -10.97
CA PRO A 290 -6.48 13.15 -10.82
C PRO A 290 -5.37 13.51 -9.82
N GLN A 291 -5.25 12.80 -8.72
CA GLN A 291 -4.49 13.10 -7.50
C GLN A 291 -5.05 14.32 -6.74
N THR A 292 -5.36 15.39 -7.44
CA THR A 292 -6.12 16.59 -7.06
C THR A 292 -6.77 17.17 -8.31
N LEU A 293 -7.77 18.02 -8.14
CA LEU A 293 -8.38 18.83 -9.20
C LEU A 293 -8.08 20.34 -9.04
N ASP A 294 -7.10 20.69 -8.20
CA ASP A 294 -6.53 22.04 -8.14
C ASP A 294 -5.33 22.15 -9.09
N ASP A 295 -5.49 22.93 -10.17
CA ASP A 295 -4.46 23.08 -11.21
C ASP A 295 -3.14 23.64 -10.66
N ARG A 296 -3.17 24.48 -9.63
CA ARG A 296 -1.96 25.02 -8.98
C ARG A 296 -1.20 23.93 -8.25
N VAL A 297 -1.92 23.01 -7.59
CA VAL A 297 -1.31 21.87 -6.92
C VAL A 297 -0.77 20.87 -7.94
N LEU A 298 -1.50 20.64 -9.06
CA LEU A 298 -1.03 19.80 -10.17
C LEU A 298 0.30 20.31 -10.75
N ASP A 299 0.41 21.62 -10.98
CA ASP A 299 1.66 22.25 -11.45
C ASP A 299 2.79 22.05 -10.42
N THR A 300 2.50 22.33 -9.15
CA THR A 300 3.46 22.17 -8.05
C THR A 300 4.03 20.74 -7.97
N ILE A 301 3.23 19.70 -8.20
CA ILE A 301 3.70 18.31 -8.17
C ILE A 301 4.26 17.82 -9.50
N GLY A 302 4.38 18.71 -10.50
CA GLY A 302 4.97 18.41 -11.82
C GLY A 302 4.07 17.54 -12.70
N ARG A 303 2.75 17.61 -12.54
CA ARG A 303 1.79 17.02 -13.46
C ARG A 303 1.43 18.01 -14.57
N ARG A 304 1.69 17.61 -15.83
CA ARG A 304 1.46 18.44 -17.02
C ARG A 304 0.03 18.27 -17.58
N HIS A 305 -0.98 18.22 -16.72
CA HIS A 305 -2.38 18.19 -17.10
C HIS A 305 -3.21 19.04 -16.14
N THR A 306 -4.37 19.44 -16.57
CA THR A 306 -5.34 20.24 -15.82
C THR A 306 -6.49 19.35 -15.30
N ALA A 307 -7.33 19.91 -14.43
CA ALA A 307 -8.59 19.28 -14.04
C ALA A 307 -9.49 19.01 -15.25
N GLN A 308 -9.50 19.92 -16.26
CA GLN A 308 -10.28 19.74 -17.48
C GLN A 308 -9.86 18.49 -18.26
N ASP A 309 -8.56 18.16 -18.31
CA ASP A 309 -8.07 16.96 -18.98
C ASP A 309 -8.60 15.69 -18.33
N ILE A 310 -8.80 15.70 -17.00
CA ILE A 310 -9.43 14.57 -16.27
C ILE A 310 -10.90 14.40 -16.70
N TYR A 311 -11.66 15.50 -16.80
CA TYR A 311 -13.06 15.46 -17.25
C TYR A 311 -13.16 14.94 -18.68
N ASP A 312 -12.29 15.40 -19.58
CA ASP A 312 -12.28 14.98 -20.97
C ASP A 312 -11.88 13.52 -21.13
N ALA A 313 -10.86 13.07 -20.40
CA ALA A 313 -10.48 11.65 -20.37
C ALA A 313 -11.60 10.77 -19.84
N LEU A 314 -12.25 11.16 -18.75
CA LEU A 314 -13.37 10.41 -18.19
C LEU A 314 -14.57 10.35 -19.15
N ARG A 315 -14.89 11.46 -19.82
CA ARG A 315 -15.94 11.50 -20.85
C ARG A 315 -15.63 10.48 -21.95
N LEU A 316 -14.41 10.47 -22.48
CA LEU A 316 -13.98 9.52 -23.50
C LEU A 316 -14.09 8.04 -23.04
N VAL A 317 -13.72 7.78 -21.77
CA VAL A 317 -13.86 6.45 -21.14
C VAL A 317 -15.34 6.05 -21.05
N ARG A 318 -16.23 6.97 -20.62
CA ARG A 318 -17.67 6.70 -20.52
C ARG A 318 -18.33 6.51 -21.90
N GLU A 319 -17.91 7.27 -22.91
CA GLU A 319 -18.37 7.10 -24.30
C GLU A 319 -17.95 5.76 -24.89
N THR A 320 -16.72 5.28 -24.60
CA THR A 320 -16.28 3.94 -24.99
C THR A 320 -17.05 2.84 -24.26
N GLY A 321 -17.39 3.06 -23.01
CA GLY A 321 -18.18 2.17 -22.17
C GLY A 321 -17.49 0.89 -21.72
N GLY A 322 -18.09 0.21 -20.75
CA GLY A 322 -17.69 -1.13 -20.28
C GLY A 322 -16.47 -1.17 -19.37
N PHE A 323 -16.05 -0.05 -18.80
CA PHE A 323 -15.02 0.02 -17.79
C PHE A 323 -15.56 0.46 -16.44
N ALA A 324 -15.18 -0.22 -15.38
CA ALA A 324 -15.17 0.36 -14.04
C ALA A 324 -13.99 1.35 -13.96
N VAL A 325 -14.20 2.51 -13.36
CA VAL A 325 -13.17 3.55 -13.24
C VAL A 325 -12.72 3.66 -11.80
N ASN A 326 -11.39 3.61 -11.59
CA ASN A 326 -10.77 4.00 -10.33
C ASN A 326 -10.17 5.40 -10.45
N MET A 327 -10.32 6.22 -9.42
CA MET A 327 -9.72 7.54 -9.30
C MET A 327 -8.88 7.65 -8.03
N ASP A 328 -7.57 7.91 -8.19
CA ASP A 328 -6.67 8.10 -7.04
C ASP A 328 -6.58 9.58 -6.67
N LEU A 329 -6.68 9.85 -5.37
CA LEU A 329 -6.44 11.14 -4.73
C LEU A 329 -5.29 11.02 -3.73
N ILE A 330 -4.56 12.11 -3.49
CA ILE A 330 -3.50 12.16 -2.50
C ILE A 330 -3.79 13.28 -1.49
N ALA A 331 -4.02 12.92 -0.24
CA ALA A 331 -4.07 13.87 0.88
C ALA A 331 -2.64 14.30 1.27
N GLY A 332 -2.44 15.59 1.47
CA GLY A 332 -1.18 16.17 1.91
C GLY A 332 -0.19 16.51 0.80
N LEU A 333 -0.64 16.75 -0.43
CA LEU A 333 0.20 17.25 -1.53
C LEU A 333 0.80 18.63 -1.19
N PRO A 334 2.03 18.94 -1.66
CA PRO A 334 2.61 20.29 -1.50
C PRO A 334 1.70 21.36 -2.08
N GLY A 335 1.44 22.40 -1.31
CA GLY A 335 0.57 23.52 -1.71
C GLY A 335 -0.93 23.25 -1.60
N ASP A 336 -1.35 22.03 -1.24
CA ASP A 336 -2.76 21.71 -0.99
C ASP A 336 -3.20 22.09 0.43
N THR A 337 -4.50 22.21 0.63
CA THR A 337 -5.13 22.54 1.92
C THR A 337 -6.31 21.60 2.21
N PRO A 338 -6.78 21.50 3.46
CA PRO A 338 -8.00 20.75 3.76
C PRO A 338 -9.20 21.16 2.90
N ASP A 339 -9.38 22.46 2.64
CA ASP A 339 -10.48 22.95 1.80
C ASP A 339 -10.26 22.60 0.31
N GLY A 340 -9.02 22.68 -0.20
CA GLY A 340 -8.68 22.24 -1.56
C GLY A 340 -8.94 20.75 -1.77
N PHE A 341 -8.54 19.92 -0.81
CA PHE A 341 -8.82 18.49 -0.83
C PHE A 341 -10.33 18.19 -0.76
N ARG A 342 -11.09 18.92 0.08
CA ARG A 342 -12.56 18.78 0.15
C ARG A 342 -13.20 19.09 -1.20
N ALA A 343 -12.85 20.23 -1.80
CA ALA A 343 -13.38 20.62 -3.11
C ALA A 343 -13.04 19.58 -4.19
N THR A 344 -11.83 19.04 -4.18
CA THR A 344 -11.40 17.94 -5.08
C THR A 344 -12.26 16.68 -4.88
N LEU A 345 -12.43 16.23 -3.64
CA LEU A 345 -13.19 15.00 -3.34
C LEU A 345 -14.67 15.15 -3.73
N GLU A 346 -15.28 16.29 -3.45
CA GLU A 346 -16.68 16.58 -3.84
C GLU A 346 -16.86 16.54 -5.37
N GLN A 347 -15.94 17.12 -6.12
CA GLN A 347 -15.94 17.05 -7.58
C GLN A 347 -15.75 15.59 -8.07
N VAL A 348 -14.82 14.84 -7.51
CA VAL A 348 -14.61 13.41 -7.85
C VAL A 348 -15.86 12.58 -7.56
N LEU A 349 -16.56 12.83 -6.46
CA LEU A 349 -17.83 12.17 -6.15
C LEU A 349 -18.92 12.46 -7.18
N ALA A 350 -18.98 13.69 -7.69
CA ALA A 350 -19.90 14.07 -8.77
C ALA A 350 -19.62 13.34 -10.09
N LEU A 351 -18.37 12.92 -10.33
CA LEU A 351 -17.98 12.11 -11.50
C LEU A 351 -18.42 10.64 -11.41
N ALA A 352 -18.92 10.20 -10.27
CA ALA A 352 -19.56 8.91 -10.04
C ALA A 352 -18.69 7.70 -10.46
N SER A 353 -17.36 7.75 -10.19
CA SER A 353 -16.47 6.62 -10.42
C SER A 353 -16.86 5.42 -9.55
N GLU A 354 -16.52 4.21 -10.00
CA GLU A 354 -16.81 2.97 -9.28
C GLU A 354 -15.91 2.79 -8.06
N ASN A 355 -14.67 3.29 -8.16
CA ASN A 355 -13.69 3.25 -7.08
C ASN A 355 -13.03 4.62 -6.88
N VAL A 356 -12.73 4.93 -5.64
CA VAL A 356 -11.90 6.07 -5.24
C VAL A 356 -10.82 5.57 -4.29
N THR A 357 -9.56 5.85 -4.58
CA THR A 357 -8.47 5.57 -3.65
C THR A 357 -7.98 6.88 -3.05
N VAL A 358 -7.98 6.97 -1.73
CA VAL A 358 -7.40 8.10 -1.01
C VAL A 358 -6.05 7.68 -0.44
N HIS A 359 -5.00 8.20 -1.03
CA HIS A 359 -3.63 8.02 -0.55
C HIS A 359 -3.24 9.13 0.40
N THR A 360 -2.37 8.82 1.35
CA THR A 360 -1.63 9.82 2.14
C THR A 360 -0.24 9.98 1.55
N LEU A 361 0.20 11.21 1.35
CA LEU A 361 1.53 11.50 0.83
C LEU A 361 2.61 10.82 1.66
N SER A 362 3.50 10.07 1.01
CA SER A 362 4.64 9.42 1.64
C SER A 362 5.95 10.08 1.20
N ARG A 363 6.71 10.61 2.19
CA ARG A 363 7.98 11.30 1.97
C ARG A 363 9.13 10.29 1.80
N LYS A 364 9.21 9.66 0.65
CA LYS A 364 10.27 8.66 0.36
C LYS A 364 11.53 9.32 -0.21
N ARG A 365 12.70 8.75 0.12
CA ARG A 365 14.01 9.22 -0.39
C ARG A 365 14.13 9.24 -1.92
N GLY A 366 13.29 8.48 -2.64
CA GLY A 366 13.29 8.44 -4.10
C GLY A 366 12.42 9.50 -4.77
N SER A 367 11.71 10.34 -4.02
CA SER A 367 10.87 11.43 -4.55
C SER A 367 11.65 12.74 -4.61
N ASN A 368 11.33 13.59 -5.58
CA ASN A 368 11.93 14.93 -5.72
C ASN A 368 11.21 16.01 -4.88
N LEU A 369 10.34 15.62 -3.95
CA LEU A 369 9.56 16.54 -3.11
C LEU A 369 10.41 17.50 -2.27
N MET A 370 11.61 17.07 -1.88
CA MET A 370 12.52 17.90 -1.08
C MET A 370 13.17 19.05 -1.87
N ALA A 371 13.02 19.05 -3.19
CA ALA A 371 13.56 20.10 -4.07
C ALA A 371 12.53 21.21 -4.38
N GLN A 372 11.34 21.16 -3.79
CA GLN A 372 10.27 22.13 -4.03
C GLN A 372 10.07 23.00 -2.79
N ASP A 373 9.90 24.32 -3.01
CA ASP A 373 9.67 25.32 -1.96
C ASP A 373 8.21 25.38 -1.45
N ALA A 374 7.31 24.58 -2.03
CA ALA A 374 5.91 24.59 -1.65
C ALA A 374 5.70 23.93 -0.26
N PRO A 375 4.91 24.54 0.64
CA PRO A 375 4.65 23.99 1.97
C PRO A 375 3.92 22.66 1.88
N ILE A 376 4.40 21.67 2.63
CA ILE A 376 3.74 20.38 2.76
C ILE A 376 2.82 20.44 3.97
N PRO A 377 1.52 20.09 3.85
CA PRO A 377 0.58 20.06 4.95
C PRO A 377 1.10 19.21 6.12
N ASP A 378 0.90 19.67 7.33
CA ASP A 378 1.27 18.95 8.53
C ASP A 378 0.34 17.75 8.80
N GLY A 379 0.64 16.99 9.88
CA GLY A 379 -0.16 15.81 10.22
C GLY A 379 -1.59 16.15 10.64
N ALA A 380 -1.85 17.35 11.18
CA ALA A 380 -3.20 17.75 11.59
C ALA A 380 -4.07 18.05 10.36
N ALA A 381 -3.55 18.82 9.41
CA ALA A 381 -4.22 19.11 8.14
C ALA A 381 -4.51 17.84 7.33
N VAL A 382 -3.53 16.91 7.25
CA VAL A 382 -3.74 15.61 6.58
C VAL A 382 -4.80 14.77 7.31
N GLY A 383 -4.81 14.80 8.64
CA GLY A 383 -5.85 14.14 9.45
C GLY A 383 -7.24 14.65 9.11
N GLU A 384 -7.41 15.97 8.99
CA GLU A 384 -8.67 16.61 8.62
C GLU A 384 -9.15 16.17 7.22
N MET A 385 -8.24 16.11 6.23
CA MET A 385 -8.55 15.61 4.88
C MET A 385 -9.09 14.17 4.91
N LEU A 386 -8.41 13.28 5.66
CA LEU A 386 -8.79 11.86 5.72
C LEU A 386 -10.06 11.62 6.53
N ASP A 387 -10.27 12.38 7.62
CA ASP A 387 -11.51 12.31 8.40
C ASP A 387 -12.71 12.79 7.57
N PHE A 388 -12.53 13.83 6.77
CA PHE A 388 -13.54 14.27 5.81
C PHE A 388 -13.87 13.17 4.79
N ALA A 389 -12.84 12.53 4.19
CA ALA A 389 -13.05 11.42 3.27
C ALA A 389 -13.78 10.25 3.93
N GLY A 390 -13.42 9.91 5.18
CA GLY A 390 -14.05 8.85 5.97
C GLY A 390 -15.53 9.11 6.29
N ILE A 391 -15.96 10.37 6.26
CA ILE A 391 -17.37 10.76 6.46
C ILE A 391 -18.14 10.81 5.15
N VAL A 392 -17.58 11.42 4.11
CA VAL A 392 -18.29 11.76 2.88
C VAL A 392 -18.42 10.56 1.94
N LEU A 393 -17.37 9.74 1.80
CA LEU A 393 -17.41 8.57 0.93
C LEU A 393 -18.50 7.55 1.34
N PRO A 394 -18.65 7.17 2.63
CA PRO A 394 -19.78 6.33 3.03
C PRO A 394 -21.15 6.93 2.75
N ARG A 395 -21.30 8.25 2.95
CA ARG A 395 -22.57 8.96 2.63
C ARG A 395 -22.89 8.95 1.14
N ALA A 396 -21.86 8.92 0.29
CA ALA A 396 -21.99 8.79 -1.16
C ALA A 396 -22.15 7.33 -1.64
N GLY A 397 -22.29 6.36 -0.72
CA GLY A 397 -22.52 4.95 -1.03
C GLY A 397 -21.24 4.13 -1.30
N TYR A 398 -20.07 4.62 -0.89
CA TYR A 398 -18.82 3.86 -0.97
C TYR A 398 -18.54 3.11 0.33
N ALA A 399 -17.93 1.94 0.20
CA ALA A 399 -17.40 1.17 1.33
C ALA A 399 -15.88 0.99 1.19
N PRO A 400 -15.11 1.00 2.30
CA PRO A 400 -13.70 0.70 2.24
C PRO A 400 -13.51 -0.80 1.94
N TYR A 401 -12.57 -1.15 1.03
CA TYR A 401 -12.38 -2.54 0.64
C TYR A 401 -10.92 -3.03 0.74
N TYR A 402 -9.96 -2.11 0.83
CA TYR A 402 -8.61 -2.40 1.26
C TYR A 402 -8.01 -1.20 1.99
N LEU A 403 -7.04 -1.50 2.87
CA LEU A 403 -6.36 -0.48 3.66
C LEU A 403 -4.92 -0.90 3.90
N TYR A 404 -3.99 0.04 3.74
CA TYR A 404 -2.62 -0.17 4.13
C TYR A 404 -1.97 1.11 4.63
N ARG A 405 -0.90 0.95 5.40
CA ARG A 405 -0.07 2.05 5.89
C ARG A 405 1.34 1.92 5.31
N GLN A 406 2.05 3.01 5.26
CA GLN A 406 3.46 3.03 4.86
C GLN A 406 4.28 3.74 5.94
N LYS A 407 5.58 3.46 5.95
CA LYS A 407 6.52 4.25 6.75
C LYS A 407 6.68 5.64 6.12
N PHE A 408 6.96 6.65 6.93
CA PHE A 408 7.20 8.03 6.51
C PHE A 408 6.00 8.73 5.83
N MET A 409 4.79 8.31 6.14
CA MET A 409 3.58 9.03 5.76
C MET A 409 3.37 10.24 6.67
N SER A 410 2.89 11.35 6.13
CA SER A 410 2.51 12.52 6.92
C SER A 410 1.50 12.11 8.01
N GLY A 411 1.79 12.41 9.27
CA GLY A 411 0.95 12.02 10.42
C GLY A 411 0.85 10.51 10.71
N GLY A 412 1.54 9.64 9.95
CA GLY A 412 1.47 8.18 10.12
C GLY A 412 0.12 7.57 9.75
N PHE A 413 -0.62 8.21 8.87
CA PHE A 413 -1.96 7.81 8.43
C PHE A 413 -1.96 6.63 7.47
N GLU A 414 -3.11 6.35 6.90
CA GLU A 414 -3.42 5.21 6.03
C GLU A 414 -3.66 5.63 4.58
N ASN A 415 -3.67 4.62 3.70
CA ASN A 415 -4.24 4.67 2.36
C ASN A 415 -5.45 3.75 2.33
N VAL A 416 -6.55 4.19 1.73
CA VAL A 416 -7.81 3.45 1.70
C VAL A 416 -8.37 3.42 0.29
N GLY A 417 -8.66 2.22 -0.19
CA GLY A 417 -9.49 2.02 -1.38
C GLY A 417 -10.96 1.96 -0.99
N TRP A 418 -11.75 2.81 -1.63
CA TRP A 418 -13.19 2.91 -1.48
C TRP A 418 -13.89 2.43 -2.75
N THR A 419 -14.98 1.72 -2.62
CA THR A 419 -15.68 1.11 -3.74
C THR A 419 -17.20 1.24 -3.60
N ARG A 420 -17.88 1.33 -4.73
CA ARG A 420 -19.31 1.04 -4.78
C ARG A 420 -19.53 -0.46 -4.58
N PRO A 421 -20.67 -0.90 -4.03
CA PRO A 421 -20.96 -2.33 -3.81
C PRO A 421 -20.78 -3.17 -5.08
N GLY A 422 -20.06 -4.28 -4.97
CA GLY A 422 -19.78 -5.20 -6.09
C GLY A 422 -18.75 -4.71 -7.10
N GLN A 423 -18.03 -3.62 -6.80
CA GLN A 423 -16.98 -3.06 -7.66
C GLN A 423 -15.61 -3.12 -6.98
N GLU A 424 -15.42 -4.02 -6.02
CA GLU A 424 -14.14 -4.26 -5.37
C GLU A 424 -13.10 -4.72 -6.41
N ASN A 425 -11.88 -4.23 -6.31
CA ASN A 425 -10.77 -4.72 -7.11
C ASN A 425 -10.09 -5.87 -6.37
N LEU A 426 -10.24 -7.09 -6.89
CA LEU A 426 -9.72 -8.31 -6.27
C LEU A 426 -8.20 -8.29 -6.15
N TYR A 427 -7.50 -7.81 -7.17
CA TYR A 427 -6.04 -7.70 -7.16
C TYR A 427 -5.57 -6.84 -5.96
N ASN A 428 -6.22 -5.69 -5.73
CA ASN A 428 -5.85 -4.79 -4.65
C ASN A 428 -6.03 -5.45 -3.27
N ILE A 429 -7.09 -6.22 -3.07
CA ILE A 429 -7.28 -6.96 -1.83
C ILE A 429 -6.20 -8.04 -1.69
N CYS A 430 -5.96 -8.84 -2.73
CA CYS A 430 -4.98 -9.92 -2.72
C CYS A 430 -3.56 -9.42 -2.43
N ILE A 431 -3.12 -8.33 -3.07
CA ILE A 431 -1.75 -7.82 -2.88
C ILE A 431 -1.56 -7.16 -1.52
N MET A 432 -2.60 -6.50 -0.98
CA MET A 432 -2.52 -5.83 0.33
C MET A 432 -2.63 -6.82 1.48
N GLU A 433 -3.53 -7.78 1.40
CA GLU A 433 -3.77 -8.75 2.48
C GLU A 433 -2.98 -10.07 2.30
N GLU A 434 -2.29 -10.26 1.17
CA GLU A 434 -1.52 -11.47 0.83
C GLU A 434 -2.39 -12.72 0.88
N LEU A 435 -3.53 -12.68 0.15
CA LEU A 435 -4.50 -13.78 0.15
C LEU A 435 -4.10 -14.92 -0.79
N CYS A 436 -3.47 -14.60 -1.91
CA CYS A 436 -2.95 -15.55 -2.87
C CYS A 436 -1.60 -15.07 -3.42
N SER A 437 -0.91 -15.92 -4.15
CA SER A 437 0.35 -15.56 -4.79
C SER A 437 0.12 -14.57 -5.93
N ILE A 438 1.04 -13.59 -6.05
CA ILE A 438 1.09 -12.63 -7.16
C ILE A 438 2.29 -12.99 -8.01
N LEU A 439 2.07 -13.45 -9.22
CA LEU A 439 3.13 -13.70 -10.20
C LEU A 439 3.31 -12.44 -11.04
N ALA A 440 4.43 -11.77 -10.83
CA ALA A 440 4.68 -10.47 -11.40
C ALA A 440 5.74 -10.55 -12.50
N MET A 441 5.59 -9.76 -13.55
CA MET A 441 6.45 -9.68 -14.73
C MET A 441 6.70 -8.23 -15.10
N GLY A 442 7.86 -7.93 -15.67
CA GLY A 442 8.18 -6.59 -16.17
C GLY A 442 9.03 -5.75 -15.21
N GLY A 443 9.32 -4.52 -15.62
CA GLY A 443 10.24 -3.64 -14.89
C GLY A 443 9.78 -3.27 -13.48
N GLY A 444 10.58 -3.64 -12.47
CA GLY A 444 10.29 -3.39 -11.07
C GLY A 444 9.15 -4.22 -10.49
N ALA A 445 8.69 -5.22 -11.21
CA ALA A 445 7.67 -6.16 -10.77
C ALA A 445 8.16 -6.97 -9.56
N SER A 446 7.25 -7.32 -8.67
CA SER A 446 7.55 -8.07 -7.44
C SER A 446 6.63 -9.26 -7.29
N THR A 447 7.11 -10.43 -7.70
CA THR A 447 6.45 -11.70 -7.41
C THR A 447 6.39 -11.91 -5.90
N LYS A 448 5.20 -12.22 -5.38
CA LYS A 448 4.96 -12.57 -3.99
C LYS A 448 4.38 -13.97 -3.92
N LEU A 449 5.08 -14.87 -3.29
CA LEU A 449 4.63 -16.25 -3.11
C LEU A 449 4.05 -16.43 -1.71
N VAL A 450 2.79 -16.82 -1.64
CA VAL A 450 2.01 -16.99 -0.41
C VAL A 450 1.65 -18.46 -0.25
N ARG A 451 2.01 -19.06 0.89
CA ARG A 451 1.63 -20.45 1.22
C ARG A 451 0.21 -20.50 1.80
N PRO A 452 -0.65 -21.42 1.38
CA PRO A 452 -2.04 -21.54 1.87
C PRO A 452 -2.15 -21.68 3.39
N ASN A 453 -1.18 -22.35 4.01
CA ASN A 453 -1.18 -22.61 5.46
C ASN A 453 -0.43 -21.52 6.28
N GLY A 454 -0.17 -20.38 5.69
CA GLY A 454 0.66 -19.34 6.28
C GLY A 454 2.15 -19.65 6.17
N GLY A 455 2.98 -18.80 6.70
CA GLY A 455 4.43 -18.95 6.66
C GLY A 455 5.15 -17.69 6.20
N LYS A 456 6.45 -17.82 5.95
CA LYS A 456 7.25 -16.68 5.47
C LYS A 456 6.93 -16.40 4.01
N LEU A 457 6.54 -15.18 3.73
CA LEU A 457 6.35 -14.67 2.36
C LEU A 457 7.68 -14.67 1.62
N GLU A 458 7.71 -15.28 0.44
CA GLU A 458 8.86 -15.20 -0.47
C GLU A 458 8.64 -14.11 -1.51
N ARG A 459 9.70 -13.39 -1.86
CA ARG A 459 9.64 -12.28 -2.83
C ARG A 459 10.77 -12.38 -3.82
N HIS A 460 10.41 -12.28 -5.12
CA HIS A 460 11.35 -12.13 -6.22
C HIS A 460 11.08 -10.79 -6.87
N ILE A 461 12.10 -9.94 -6.96
CA ILE A 461 11.96 -8.57 -7.45
C ILE A 461 12.78 -8.43 -8.74
N ASP A 462 12.11 -8.05 -9.81
CA ASP A 462 12.76 -7.77 -11.09
C ASP A 462 13.44 -6.40 -11.08
N PRO A 463 14.49 -6.21 -11.87
CA PRO A 463 15.18 -4.93 -11.98
C PRO A 463 14.20 -3.79 -12.33
N LYS A 464 14.40 -2.65 -11.66
CA LYS A 464 13.49 -1.51 -11.80
C LYS A 464 13.72 -0.72 -13.08
N TYR A 465 14.99 -0.63 -13.51
CA TYR A 465 15.36 0.13 -14.70
C TYR A 465 15.20 -0.73 -15.96
N PRO A 466 14.57 -0.23 -17.04
CA PRO A 466 14.39 -1.00 -18.28
C PRO A 466 15.67 -1.58 -18.84
N THR A 467 16.78 -0.83 -18.80
CA THR A 467 18.10 -1.31 -19.26
C THR A 467 18.62 -2.50 -18.46
N GLU A 468 18.49 -2.45 -17.14
CA GLU A 468 18.87 -3.56 -16.25
C GLU A 468 17.95 -4.77 -16.43
N TYR A 469 16.65 -4.52 -16.61
CA TYR A 469 15.66 -5.56 -16.86
C TYR A 469 15.97 -6.31 -18.17
N ILE A 470 16.21 -5.58 -19.26
CA ILE A 470 16.56 -6.16 -20.58
C ILE A 470 17.86 -6.98 -20.48
N ALA A 471 18.90 -6.41 -19.84
CA ALA A 471 20.19 -7.07 -19.69
C ALA A 471 20.16 -8.35 -18.84
N ASN A 472 19.18 -8.49 -17.93
CA ASN A 472 19.07 -9.64 -17.02
C ASN A 472 17.94 -10.62 -17.42
N ILE A 473 17.35 -10.51 -18.59
CA ILE A 473 16.14 -11.27 -18.96
C ILE A 473 16.34 -12.79 -18.89
N ASP A 474 17.52 -13.30 -19.25
CA ASP A 474 17.80 -14.74 -19.19
C ASP A 474 17.74 -15.26 -17.75
N ARG A 475 18.32 -14.52 -16.81
CA ARG A 475 18.28 -14.85 -15.37
C ARG A 475 16.86 -14.75 -14.82
N ILE A 476 16.10 -13.74 -15.25
CA ILE A 476 14.70 -13.55 -14.82
C ILE A 476 13.86 -14.74 -15.29
N CYS A 477 13.96 -15.13 -16.55
CA CYS A 477 13.25 -16.29 -17.10
C CYS A 477 13.63 -17.59 -16.37
N ALA A 478 14.90 -17.80 -16.06
CA ALA A 478 15.34 -18.97 -15.29
C ALA A 478 14.71 -19.00 -13.88
N ALA A 479 14.67 -17.85 -13.18
CA ALA A 479 14.01 -17.75 -11.89
C ALA A 479 12.49 -18.00 -11.96
N LYS A 480 11.81 -17.64 -13.06
CA LYS A 480 10.38 -17.97 -13.24
C LYS A 480 10.17 -19.48 -13.39
N ALA A 481 11.09 -20.20 -14.05
CA ALA A 481 10.98 -21.65 -14.17
C ALA A 481 11.06 -22.38 -12.82
N GLU A 482 11.70 -21.76 -11.81
CA GLU A 482 11.79 -22.32 -10.45
C GLU A 482 10.51 -22.12 -9.62
N LEU A 483 9.58 -21.27 -10.04
CA LEU A 483 8.34 -20.98 -9.31
C LEU A 483 7.46 -22.23 -9.09
N GLU A 484 7.50 -23.20 -10.03
CA GLU A 484 6.75 -24.44 -9.93
C GLU A 484 7.05 -25.19 -8.60
N ALA A 485 8.31 -25.23 -8.18
CA ALA A 485 8.74 -25.93 -6.96
C ALA A 485 8.11 -25.36 -5.67
N PHE A 486 7.66 -24.11 -5.70
CA PHE A 486 6.97 -23.51 -4.56
C PHE A 486 5.54 -24.06 -4.38
N PHE A 487 4.89 -24.46 -5.46
CA PHE A 487 3.48 -24.88 -5.49
C PHE A 487 3.32 -26.41 -5.46
N GLN A 488 4.42 -27.16 -5.53
CA GLN A 488 4.47 -28.61 -5.30
C GLN A 488 4.55 -28.92 -3.80
#